data_66ae818684441af6571cb5dd3c6a4f1f
#
_entry.id   66ae818684441af6571cb5dd3c6a4f1f
#
_cell.length_a   1.000
_cell.length_b   1.000
_cell.length_c   1.000
_cell.angle_alpha   90.00
_cell.angle_beta   90.00
_cell.angle_gamma   90.00
#
_symmetry.space_group_name_H-M   'P 1'
#
loop_
_entity.id
_entity.type
_entity.pdbx_description
1 polymer ?
#
loop_
_entity_poly.entity_id
_entity_poly.type
_entity_poly.pdbx_seq_one_letter_code
_entity_poly.pdbx_strand_id
1 'polypeptide(L)'
;KSLRVMSFKSKREIYEWKDRLRDAYNKSFVNNWEYYPLSDRELKFVIDNDISFVIPDILKVILNAEGEAVGFVLPFPDVSAAMQKNKGKLGPIEIIRLLREIKNTNWLDFNGIGILPEYQGMGGNALLFEALDDAARKNPRFVHSELTQVAETAVQMRKDLANLGVRFYKNHRVYKKELG
;
A
#
# COMPACT_ATOMS: atom_id res chain seq x y z
N LYS A 1 -16.00 9.27 17.14
CA LYS A 1 -14.64 9.63 16.65
C LYS A 1 -14.78 10.03 15.19
N SER A 2 -14.40 11.28 14.85
CA SER A 2 -14.44 11.75 13.46
C SER A 2 -13.20 11.24 12.75
N LEU A 3 -13.37 10.62 11.57
CA LEU A 3 -12.30 10.20 10.67
C LEU A 3 -12.33 11.06 9.41
N ARG A 4 -11.17 11.42 8.88
CA ARG A 4 -11.05 12.12 7.60
C ARG A 4 -9.89 11.57 6.78
N VAL A 5 -10.02 11.61 5.46
CA VAL A 5 -8.94 11.18 4.56
C VAL A 5 -8.07 12.37 4.16
N MET A 6 -6.77 12.13 4.12
CA MET A 6 -5.75 13.06 3.63
C MET A 6 -5.06 12.45 2.42
N SER A 7 -4.77 13.29 1.42
CA SER A 7 -3.91 12.98 0.26
C SER A 7 -2.68 13.87 0.31
N PHE A 8 -1.61 13.45 -0.34
CA PHE A 8 -0.37 14.21 -0.44
C PHE A 8 -0.31 14.97 -1.78
N LYS A 9 0.24 16.17 -1.75
CA LYS A 9 0.44 17.00 -2.94
C LYS A 9 1.80 16.78 -3.60
N SER A 10 2.77 16.27 -2.83
CA SER A 10 4.14 16.09 -3.29
C SER A 10 4.87 14.98 -2.54
N LYS A 11 5.94 14.45 -3.15
CA LYS A 11 6.85 13.51 -2.50
C LYS A 11 7.55 14.10 -1.27
N ARG A 12 7.78 15.41 -1.27
CA ARG A 12 8.34 16.13 -0.12
C ARG A 12 7.41 16.04 1.09
N GLU A 13 6.11 16.25 0.87
CA GLU A 13 5.12 16.14 1.94
C GLU A 13 5.06 14.71 2.50
N ILE A 14 5.14 13.68 1.64
CA ILE A 14 5.25 12.27 2.09
C ILE A 14 6.50 12.08 2.96
N TYR A 15 7.63 12.65 2.55
CA TYR A 15 8.86 12.55 3.32
C TYR A 15 8.76 13.23 4.68
N GLU A 16 8.09 14.37 4.77
CA GLU A 16 7.81 15.08 6.04
C GLU A 16 6.90 14.24 6.97
N TRP A 17 6.08 13.35 6.40
CA TRP A 17 5.18 12.46 7.13
C TRP A 17 5.76 11.08 7.44
N LYS A 18 6.99 10.80 7.06
CA LYS A 18 7.61 9.48 7.11
C LYS A 18 7.47 8.76 8.46
N ASP A 19 7.74 9.48 9.57
CA ASP A 19 7.69 8.89 10.90
C ASP A 19 6.26 8.55 11.33
N ARG A 20 5.30 9.41 11.00
CA ARG A 20 3.87 9.15 11.24
C ARG A 20 3.35 7.97 10.42
N LEU A 21 3.80 7.86 9.16
CA LEU A 21 3.45 6.73 8.30
C LEU A 21 4.05 5.42 8.80
N ARG A 22 5.32 5.43 9.25
CA ARG A 22 5.95 4.27 9.90
C ARG A 22 5.17 3.83 11.14
N ASP A 23 4.86 4.77 12.01
CA ASP A 23 4.17 4.47 13.26
C ASP A 23 2.77 3.90 12.99
N ALA A 24 2.04 4.47 12.03
CA ALA A 24 0.76 3.93 11.60
C ALA A 24 0.91 2.53 10.99
N TYR A 25 1.93 2.31 10.16
CA TYR A 25 2.25 1.01 9.57
C TYR A 25 2.54 -0.03 10.66
N ASN A 26 3.49 0.26 11.55
CA ASN A 26 3.89 -0.65 12.61
C ASN A 26 2.71 -1.00 13.55
N LYS A 27 1.91 -0.01 13.94
CA LYS A 27 0.75 -0.23 14.80
C LYS A 27 -0.37 -1.00 14.11
N SER A 28 -0.59 -0.79 12.81
CA SER A 28 -1.66 -1.47 12.06
C SER A 28 -1.40 -2.96 11.89
N PHE A 29 -0.14 -3.38 11.80
CA PHE A 29 0.24 -4.76 11.53
C PHE A 29 0.78 -5.53 12.74
N VAL A 30 0.76 -4.93 13.92
CA VAL A 30 1.30 -5.53 15.17
C VAL A 30 0.72 -6.91 15.49
N ASN A 31 -0.52 -7.18 15.08
CA ASN A 31 -1.19 -8.46 15.32
C ASN A 31 -1.04 -9.46 14.15
N ASN A 32 -0.29 -9.12 13.11
CA ASN A 32 -0.07 -10.04 12.01
C ASN A 32 0.95 -11.11 12.40
N TRP A 33 0.72 -12.31 11.92
CA TRP A 33 1.62 -13.43 12.15
C TRP A 33 3.04 -13.14 11.64
N GLU A 34 4.04 -13.39 12.50
CA GLU A 34 5.47 -13.13 12.23
C GLU A 34 5.77 -11.68 11.74
N TYR A 35 4.98 -10.71 12.18
CA TYR A 35 5.24 -9.31 11.86
C TYR A 35 6.41 -8.76 12.70
N TYR A 36 7.35 -8.11 12.04
CA TYR A 36 8.43 -7.36 12.65
C TYR A 36 8.28 -5.87 12.34
N PRO A 37 8.29 -4.99 13.35
CA PRO A 37 8.20 -3.56 13.15
C PRO A 37 9.35 -3.02 12.31
N LEU A 38 9.06 -2.11 11.39
CA LEU A 38 10.07 -1.38 10.64
C LEU A 38 10.92 -0.52 11.59
N SER A 39 12.23 -0.72 11.55
CA SER A 39 13.20 0.14 12.20
C SER A 39 13.41 1.44 11.42
N ASP A 40 14.01 2.45 12.06
CA ASP A 40 14.34 3.73 11.40
C ASP A 40 15.24 3.53 10.17
N ARG A 41 16.17 2.58 10.24
CA ARG A 41 17.08 2.24 9.14
C ARG A 41 16.34 1.64 7.96
N GLU A 42 15.42 0.71 8.22
CA GLU A 42 14.60 0.07 7.18
C GLU A 42 13.62 1.06 6.58
N LEU A 43 12.97 1.90 7.39
CA LEU A 43 12.12 2.97 6.89
C LEU A 43 12.89 3.90 5.96
N LYS A 44 14.08 4.34 6.39
CA LYS A 44 14.92 5.20 5.56
C LYS A 44 15.26 4.53 4.24
N PHE A 45 15.62 3.25 4.26
CA PHE A 45 15.92 2.48 3.05
C PHE A 45 14.72 2.41 2.11
N VAL A 46 13.53 2.09 2.63
CA VAL A 46 12.28 2.02 1.85
C VAL A 46 11.96 3.38 1.23
N ILE A 47 12.00 4.45 2.02
CA ILE A 47 11.70 5.79 1.52
C ILE A 47 12.70 6.22 0.45
N ASP A 48 14.00 6.08 0.70
CA ASP A 48 15.03 6.51 -0.24
C ASP A 48 14.96 5.78 -1.59
N ASN A 49 14.50 4.52 -1.60
CA ASN A 49 14.39 3.71 -2.81
C ASN A 49 13.00 3.80 -3.45
N ASP A 50 11.94 3.77 -2.67
CA ASP A 50 10.58 3.55 -3.18
C ASP A 50 9.79 4.85 -3.39
N ILE A 51 10.18 5.96 -2.74
CA ILE A 51 9.46 7.24 -2.89
C ILE A 51 9.40 7.71 -4.36
N SER A 52 10.37 7.28 -5.18
CA SER A 52 10.40 7.59 -6.61
C SER A 52 9.24 6.96 -7.38
N PHE A 53 8.71 5.83 -6.89
CA PHE A 53 7.62 5.07 -7.50
C PHE A 53 6.24 5.52 -7.01
N VAL A 54 6.18 6.22 -5.87
CA VAL A 54 4.93 6.69 -5.28
C VAL A 54 4.34 7.84 -6.09
N ILE A 55 3.03 7.76 -6.32
CA ILE A 55 2.22 8.87 -6.84
C ILE A 55 1.53 9.51 -5.64
N PRO A 56 1.88 10.77 -5.27
CA PRO A 56 1.41 11.35 -4.02
C PRO A 56 -0.11 11.41 -3.88
N ASP A 57 -0.83 11.74 -4.95
CA ASP A 57 -2.28 11.91 -4.90
C ASP A 57 -3.05 10.59 -4.65
N ILE A 58 -2.47 9.44 -4.97
CA ILE A 58 -3.12 8.14 -4.75
C ILE A 58 -2.79 7.51 -3.39
N LEU A 59 -1.73 7.98 -2.70
CA LEU A 59 -1.44 7.59 -1.33
C LEU A 59 -2.43 8.29 -0.40
N LYS A 60 -3.15 7.51 0.43
CA LYS A 60 -4.17 8.03 1.34
C LYS A 60 -3.86 7.67 2.78
N VAL A 61 -4.15 8.61 3.67
CA VAL A 61 -4.01 8.42 5.12
C VAL A 61 -5.32 8.81 5.79
N ILE A 62 -5.78 8.00 6.73
CA ILE A 62 -6.89 8.37 7.61
C ILE A 62 -6.33 9.09 8.82
N LEU A 63 -6.91 10.24 9.12
CA LEU A 63 -6.62 11.02 10.32
C LEU A 63 -7.80 10.94 11.29
N ASN A 64 -7.50 10.87 12.59
CA ASN A 64 -8.48 11.07 13.64
C ASN A 64 -8.76 12.56 13.89
N ALA A 65 -9.57 12.88 14.89
CA ALA A 65 -9.91 14.25 15.25
C ALA A 65 -8.69 15.08 15.69
N GLU A 66 -7.71 14.42 16.26
CA GLU A 66 -6.46 15.00 16.77
C GLU A 66 -5.41 15.21 15.65
N GLY A 67 -5.71 14.73 14.42
CA GLY A 67 -4.80 14.82 13.28
C GLY A 67 -3.71 13.76 13.24
N GLU A 68 -3.87 12.68 14.01
CA GLU A 68 -2.95 11.56 14.00
C GLU A 68 -3.30 10.58 12.87
N ALA A 69 -2.27 9.94 12.29
CA ALA A 69 -2.45 8.90 11.28
C ALA A 69 -2.93 7.60 11.91
N VAL A 70 -4.16 7.20 11.62
CA VAL A 70 -4.80 5.99 12.18
C VAL A 70 -5.15 4.94 11.15
N GLY A 71 -4.87 5.22 9.89
CA GLY A 71 -5.00 4.27 8.79
C GLY A 71 -4.33 4.80 7.53
N PHE A 72 -4.06 3.91 6.58
CA PHE A 72 -3.39 4.26 5.33
C PHE A 72 -3.68 3.25 4.23
N VAL A 73 -3.44 3.67 3.00
CA VAL A 73 -3.29 2.79 1.85
C VAL A 73 -2.12 3.24 0.99
N LEU A 74 -1.28 2.29 0.60
CA LEU A 74 -0.04 2.48 -0.17
C LEU A 74 -0.19 1.83 -1.54
N PRO A 75 -0.73 2.52 -2.53
CA PRO A 75 -0.79 2.04 -3.90
C PRO A 75 0.48 2.42 -4.69
N PHE A 76 0.90 1.50 -5.55
CA PHE A 76 2.01 1.70 -6.47
C PHE A 76 1.60 1.35 -7.90
N PRO A 77 2.13 2.02 -8.93
CA PRO A 77 2.04 1.53 -10.30
C PRO A 77 2.67 0.13 -10.39
N ASP A 78 1.96 -0.85 -10.94
CA ASP A 78 2.51 -2.19 -11.11
C ASP A 78 3.68 -2.19 -12.10
N VAL A 79 4.81 -2.71 -11.66
CA VAL A 79 6.05 -2.83 -12.43
C VAL A 79 6.45 -4.29 -12.70
N SER A 80 5.61 -5.24 -12.36
CA SER A 80 5.87 -6.68 -12.41
C SER A 80 6.32 -7.14 -13.80
N ALA A 81 5.70 -6.61 -14.87
CA ALA A 81 6.07 -6.96 -16.24
C ALA A 81 7.50 -6.52 -16.60
N ALA A 82 7.92 -5.34 -16.15
CA ALA A 82 9.29 -4.87 -16.34
C ALA A 82 10.28 -5.68 -15.51
N MET A 83 9.93 -6.00 -14.25
CA MET A 83 10.77 -6.81 -13.37
C MET A 83 11.00 -8.22 -13.92
N GLN A 84 9.96 -8.86 -14.47
CA GLN A 84 10.08 -10.16 -15.12
C GLN A 84 11.04 -10.11 -16.32
N LYS A 85 10.92 -9.09 -17.17
CA LYS A 85 11.83 -8.90 -18.31
C LYS A 85 13.27 -8.63 -17.87
N ASN A 86 13.45 -7.99 -16.73
CA ASN A 86 14.77 -7.69 -16.16
C ASN A 86 15.46 -8.93 -15.57
N LYS A 87 14.72 -10.01 -15.25
CA LYS A 87 15.25 -11.26 -14.66
C LYS A 87 16.13 -11.00 -13.42
N GLY A 88 15.71 -10.07 -12.55
CA GLY A 88 16.43 -9.70 -11.33
C GLY A 88 17.63 -8.77 -11.52
N LYS A 89 17.88 -8.28 -12.74
CA LYS A 89 18.94 -7.30 -13.02
C LYS A 89 18.44 -5.86 -12.82
N LEU A 90 19.33 -4.98 -12.36
CA LEU A 90 19.08 -3.55 -12.13
C LEU A 90 20.17 -2.67 -12.75
N GLY A 91 20.54 -2.97 -14.00
CA GLY A 91 21.44 -2.14 -14.80
C GLY A 91 20.73 -0.90 -15.38
N PRO A 92 21.46 -0.02 -16.07
CA PRO A 92 20.89 1.22 -16.64
C PRO A 92 19.69 0.99 -17.58
N ILE A 93 19.74 -0.05 -18.40
CA ILE A 93 18.66 -0.41 -19.33
C ILE A 93 17.43 -0.90 -18.56
N GLU A 94 17.65 -1.70 -17.55
CA GLU A 94 16.61 -2.25 -16.68
C GLU A 94 15.90 -1.14 -15.89
N ILE A 95 16.65 -0.16 -15.40
CA ILE A 95 16.09 1.04 -14.74
C ILE A 95 15.23 1.86 -15.71
N ILE A 96 15.71 2.09 -16.94
CA ILE A 96 14.91 2.79 -17.96
C ILE A 96 13.60 2.04 -18.25
N ARG A 97 13.65 0.71 -18.29
CA ARG A 97 12.48 -0.13 -18.49
C ARG A 97 11.47 0.01 -17.34
N LEU A 98 11.95 -0.02 -16.09
CA LEU A 98 11.11 0.22 -14.91
C LEU A 98 10.45 1.60 -14.94
N LEU A 99 11.21 2.65 -15.22
CA LEU A 99 10.68 4.01 -15.30
C LEU A 99 9.63 4.18 -16.41
N ARG A 100 9.80 3.47 -17.53
CA ARG A 100 8.78 3.43 -18.60
C ARG A 100 7.53 2.68 -18.15
N GLU A 101 7.69 1.55 -17.47
CA GLU A 101 6.56 0.78 -16.95
C GLU A 101 5.74 1.60 -15.97
N ILE A 102 6.36 2.30 -15.00
CA ILE A 102 5.69 3.19 -14.05
C ILE A 102 4.81 4.23 -14.76
N LYS A 103 5.27 4.74 -15.92
CA LYS A 103 4.51 5.74 -16.68
C LYS A 103 3.38 5.14 -17.51
N ASN A 104 3.51 3.90 -17.95
CA ASN A 104 2.65 3.29 -18.96
C ASN A 104 1.69 2.24 -18.40
N THR A 105 1.99 1.66 -17.25
CA THR A 105 1.11 0.66 -16.64
C THR A 105 -0.27 1.24 -16.38
N ASN A 106 -1.28 0.43 -16.61
CA ASN A 106 -2.67 0.73 -16.27
C ASN A 106 -3.15 -0.05 -15.04
N TRP A 107 -2.22 -0.65 -14.29
CA TRP A 107 -2.46 -1.38 -13.05
C TRP A 107 -1.93 -0.61 -11.85
N LEU A 108 -2.71 -0.64 -10.75
CA LEU A 108 -2.28 -0.25 -9.41
C LEU A 108 -2.16 -1.48 -8.54
N ASP A 109 -1.05 -1.61 -7.87
CA ASP A 109 -0.79 -2.62 -6.85
C ASP A 109 -0.96 -2.01 -5.45
N PHE A 110 -1.93 -2.51 -4.67
CA PHE A 110 -2.14 -2.10 -3.28
C PHE A 110 -1.33 -2.99 -2.36
N ASN A 111 -0.15 -2.51 -2.01
CA ASN A 111 0.85 -3.27 -1.25
C ASN A 111 0.78 -3.03 0.27
N GLY A 112 -0.19 -2.29 0.73
CA GLY A 112 -0.43 -2.08 2.15
C GLY A 112 -1.71 -1.29 2.40
N ILE A 113 -2.64 -1.91 3.10
CA ILE A 113 -3.81 -1.25 3.66
C ILE A 113 -3.83 -1.60 5.14
N GLY A 114 -3.80 -0.59 5.99
CA GLY A 114 -3.79 -0.76 7.43
C GLY A 114 -4.67 0.25 8.14
N ILE A 115 -5.33 -0.20 9.20
CA ILE A 115 -6.06 0.64 10.14
C ILE A 115 -5.69 0.18 11.54
N LEU A 116 -5.36 1.12 12.41
CA LEU A 116 -5.01 0.84 13.80
C LEU A 116 -6.15 0.03 14.48
N PRO A 117 -5.84 -0.96 15.31
CA PRO A 117 -6.84 -1.85 15.91
C PRO A 117 -8.01 -1.13 16.57
N GLU A 118 -7.75 -0.04 17.28
CA GLU A 118 -8.75 0.77 17.98
C GLU A 118 -9.67 1.60 17.08
N TYR A 119 -9.39 1.65 15.78
CA TYR A 119 -10.20 2.34 14.75
C TYR A 119 -10.82 1.37 13.74
N GLN A 120 -10.57 0.08 13.88
CA GLN A 120 -11.20 -0.93 13.03
C GLN A 120 -12.71 -1.00 13.28
N GLY A 121 -13.47 -1.36 12.25
CA GLY A 121 -14.94 -1.41 12.32
C GLY A 121 -15.64 -0.05 12.33
N MET A 122 -14.92 1.07 12.23
CA MET A 122 -15.46 2.43 12.23
C MET A 122 -15.68 3.02 10.82
N GLY A 123 -15.71 2.20 9.79
CA GLY A 123 -15.90 2.65 8.40
C GLY A 123 -14.63 3.16 7.71
N GLY A 124 -13.46 3.04 8.32
CA GLY A 124 -12.19 3.52 7.76
C GLY A 124 -11.86 2.88 6.40
N ASN A 125 -12.13 1.59 6.22
CA ASN A 125 -11.94 0.93 4.92
C ASN A 125 -12.81 1.57 3.83
N ALA A 126 -14.08 1.86 4.13
CA ALA A 126 -14.98 2.50 3.17
C ALA A 126 -14.47 3.88 2.75
N LEU A 127 -13.99 4.69 3.72
CA LEU A 127 -13.39 5.99 3.44
C LEU A 127 -12.13 5.88 2.55
N LEU A 128 -11.27 4.88 2.79
CA LEU A 128 -10.08 4.65 1.96
C LEU A 128 -10.48 4.25 0.54
N PHE A 129 -11.42 3.34 0.39
CA PHE A 129 -11.86 2.87 -0.93
C PHE A 129 -12.57 3.98 -1.72
N GLU A 130 -13.40 4.80 -1.09
CA GLU A 130 -14.01 5.97 -1.71
C GLU A 130 -12.95 6.96 -2.20
N ALA A 131 -11.97 7.29 -1.35
CA ALA A 131 -10.89 8.20 -1.71
C ALA A 131 -9.96 7.64 -2.80
N LEU A 132 -9.82 6.31 -2.89
CA LEU A 132 -9.10 5.65 -3.96
C LEU A 132 -9.87 5.66 -5.28
N ASP A 133 -11.18 5.44 -5.25
CA ASP A 133 -12.04 5.54 -6.44
C ASP A 133 -11.97 6.96 -7.01
N ASP A 134 -12.07 7.98 -6.16
CA ASP A 134 -11.92 9.37 -6.57
C ASP A 134 -10.55 9.66 -7.20
N ALA A 135 -9.48 9.12 -6.62
CA ALA A 135 -8.13 9.28 -7.18
C ALA A 135 -7.95 8.53 -8.50
N ALA A 136 -8.52 7.33 -8.63
CA ALA A 136 -8.50 6.56 -9.87
C ALA A 136 -9.26 7.27 -10.99
N ARG A 137 -10.43 7.87 -10.69
CA ARG A 137 -11.19 8.67 -11.66
C ARG A 137 -10.41 9.89 -12.16
N LYS A 138 -9.59 10.50 -11.31
CA LYS A 138 -8.69 11.61 -11.70
C LYS A 138 -7.48 11.14 -12.49
N ASN A 139 -7.15 9.86 -12.42
CA ASN A 139 -6.03 9.22 -13.14
C ASN A 139 -6.57 8.10 -14.05
N PRO A 140 -7.27 8.42 -15.15
CA PRO A 140 -8.02 7.46 -15.96
C PRO A 140 -7.16 6.41 -16.67
N ARG A 141 -5.84 6.50 -16.58
CA ARG A 141 -4.94 5.46 -17.06
C ARG A 141 -5.03 4.17 -16.23
N PHE A 142 -5.35 4.28 -14.94
CA PHE A 142 -5.48 3.12 -14.07
C PHE A 142 -6.88 2.53 -14.19
N VAL A 143 -6.99 1.39 -14.84
CA VAL A 143 -8.27 0.68 -15.08
C VAL A 143 -8.32 -0.66 -14.36
N HIS A 144 -7.21 -1.07 -13.76
CA HIS A 144 -7.09 -2.30 -12.99
C HIS A 144 -6.39 -2.04 -11.66
N SER A 145 -6.74 -2.84 -10.66
CA SER A 145 -6.04 -2.86 -9.38
C SER A 145 -5.93 -4.28 -8.84
N GLU A 146 -4.85 -4.55 -8.13
CA GLU A 146 -4.60 -5.79 -7.41
C GLU A 146 -4.32 -5.47 -5.94
N LEU A 147 -4.96 -6.21 -5.02
CA LEU A 147 -4.59 -6.20 -3.61
C LEU A 147 -3.74 -7.43 -3.34
N THR A 148 -2.49 -7.20 -2.98
CA THR A 148 -1.54 -8.28 -2.73
C THR A 148 -1.55 -8.69 -1.26
N GLN A 149 -1.36 -9.99 -1.03
CA GLN A 149 -1.07 -10.57 0.28
C GLN A 149 -2.13 -10.31 1.37
N VAL A 150 -3.41 -10.34 1.03
CA VAL A 150 -4.47 -10.31 2.04
C VAL A 150 -4.43 -11.62 2.83
N ALA A 151 -4.07 -11.53 4.11
CA ALA A 151 -3.95 -12.70 4.97
C ALA A 151 -5.28 -13.46 5.10
N GLU A 152 -5.22 -14.79 5.19
CA GLU A 152 -6.40 -15.64 5.39
C GLU A 152 -7.12 -15.30 6.70
N THR A 153 -6.36 -14.87 7.71
CA THR A 153 -6.86 -14.43 9.02
C THR A 153 -7.47 -13.03 9.02
N ALA A 154 -7.28 -12.22 7.98
CA ALA A 154 -7.85 -10.89 7.85
C ALA A 154 -9.34 -10.95 7.42
N VAL A 155 -10.18 -11.57 8.26
CA VAL A 155 -11.58 -11.90 7.96
C VAL A 155 -12.39 -10.68 7.57
N GLN A 156 -12.22 -9.55 8.28
CA GLN A 156 -12.98 -8.33 7.99
C GLN A 156 -12.58 -7.74 6.63
N MET A 157 -11.30 -7.63 6.35
CA MET A 157 -10.80 -7.14 5.05
C MET A 157 -11.32 -8.01 3.90
N ARG A 158 -11.29 -9.34 4.06
CA ARG A 158 -11.82 -10.26 3.04
C ARG A 158 -13.32 -10.08 2.79
N LYS A 159 -14.12 -9.81 3.84
CA LYS A 159 -15.54 -9.48 3.70
C LYS A 159 -15.74 -8.15 2.98
N ASP A 160 -14.98 -7.12 3.35
CA ASP A 160 -15.07 -5.80 2.73
C ASP A 160 -14.76 -5.89 1.22
N LEU A 161 -13.70 -6.62 0.85
CA LEU A 161 -13.32 -6.85 -0.54
C LEU A 161 -14.37 -7.65 -1.32
N ALA A 162 -14.97 -8.67 -0.70
CA ALA A 162 -16.06 -9.43 -1.33
C ALA A 162 -17.30 -8.55 -1.59
N ASN A 163 -17.63 -7.65 -0.66
CA ASN A 163 -18.75 -6.69 -0.82
C ASN A 163 -18.47 -5.68 -1.95
N LEU A 164 -17.19 -5.36 -2.23
CA LEU A 164 -16.77 -4.52 -3.35
C LEU A 164 -16.74 -5.29 -4.69
N GLY A 165 -17.04 -6.58 -4.71
CA GLY A 165 -17.02 -7.40 -5.91
C GLY A 165 -15.61 -7.79 -6.37
N VAL A 166 -14.60 -7.68 -5.49
CA VAL A 166 -13.22 -8.07 -5.80
C VAL A 166 -13.14 -9.58 -6.00
N ARG A 167 -12.47 -10.00 -7.09
CA ARG A 167 -12.30 -11.41 -7.42
C ARG A 167 -10.98 -11.95 -6.87
N PHE A 168 -11.05 -12.98 -6.02
CA PHE A 168 -9.88 -13.74 -5.60
C PHE A 168 -9.38 -14.60 -6.78
N TYR A 169 -8.12 -14.44 -7.19
CA TYR A 169 -7.57 -15.17 -8.34
C TYR A 169 -6.18 -15.74 -8.12
N LYS A 170 -5.48 -15.33 -7.07
CA LYS A 170 -4.19 -15.91 -6.65
C LYS A 170 -4.26 -16.35 -5.20
N ASN A 171 -3.62 -17.46 -4.89
CA ASN A 171 -3.43 -17.94 -3.53
C ASN A 171 -1.94 -18.18 -3.29
N HIS A 172 -1.37 -17.44 -2.35
CA HIS A 172 0.01 -17.59 -1.93
C HIS A 172 0.05 -18.31 -0.60
N ARG A 173 0.94 -19.30 -0.46
CA ARG A 173 1.09 -20.04 0.78
C ARG A 173 2.57 -20.09 1.16
N VAL A 174 2.86 -19.69 2.39
CA VAL A 174 4.19 -19.81 2.98
C VAL A 174 4.27 -21.13 3.74
N TYR A 175 5.37 -21.87 3.54
CA TYR A 175 5.64 -23.14 4.23
C TYR A 175 6.88 -22.96 5.10
N LYS A 176 6.83 -23.49 6.33
CA LYS A 176 7.97 -23.59 7.23
C LYS A 176 8.43 -25.05 7.29
N LYS A 177 9.73 -25.26 7.18
CA LYS A 177 10.37 -26.54 7.42
C LYS A 177 11.47 -26.35 8.44
N GLU A 178 11.46 -27.13 9.50
CA GLU A 178 12.58 -27.17 10.44
C GLU A 178 13.72 -27.96 9.78
N LEU A 179 14.89 -27.36 9.83
CA LEU A 179 16.14 -27.99 9.39
C LEU A 179 16.74 -28.62 10.63
N GLY A 180 16.70 -29.98 10.70
CA GLY A 180 17.26 -30.77 11.77
C GLY A 180 18.78 -30.66 11.85
#